data_c0034e6c93b41db9e960a81fcca4712a
#
_entry.id   c0034e6c93b41db9e960a81fcca4712a
#
_cell.length_a   1.000
_cell.length_b   1.000
_cell.length_c   1.000
_cell.angle_alpha   90.00
_cell.angle_beta   90.00
_cell.angle_gamma   90.00
#
_symmetry.space_group_name_H-M   'P 1'
#
loop_
_entity.id
_entity.type
_entity.pdbx_description
1 polymer ?
#
loop_
_entity_poly.entity_id
_entity_poly.type
_entity_poly.pdbx_seq_one_letter_code
_entity_poly.pdbx_strand_id
1 'polypeptide(L)'
;MISRAAKAIFSFASSSLVAISLIAVSAASEVPKAVFTEPRFEFGQVMSGEVVERDFVVKNEGSEPLVIQKVAMTTPLLVTRHTQEVAPGAEGTIHFKLDTANLAGKFEGAIVVFLNDPALPQVPLAFEGTIVPAVELSPMPAFYVAGLRGRGGERAIEIVNHESEPLQIEKMDHSTERFTTKLETLQAGQRYRLTLTLNPQGPGGKAVDTIVLRTSSKRIPVLKIDANTYLYERVRTVPDIVDLGTLRVDDTAHAALTMMVYQEGSSDFQAKLSTDIPGLRLKWERGPKGDRYQATITFFPDKISVGSLKGSIFVDSNDTESPRVVVPVYGDIVAR
;
A
#
# COMPACT_ATOMS: atom_id res chain seq x y z
N MET A 1 -21.98 -27.94 113.17
CA MET A 1 -22.58 -26.73 113.69
C MET A 1 -23.26 -25.95 112.61
N ILE A 2 -24.55 -25.90 112.66
CA ILE A 2 -25.45 -24.76 112.47
C ILE A 2 -25.17 -23.92 111.20
N SER A 3 -26.10 -23.57 110.32
CA SER A 3 -27.52 -23.38 110.37
C SER A 3 -28.01 -22.81 108.93
N ARG A 4 -29.22 -23.20 108.56
CA ARG A 4 -30.28 -22.43 107.88
C ARG A 4 -30.01 -21.72 106.56
N ALA A 5 -30.57 -22.18 105.47
CA ALA A 5 -31.94 -21.90 104.94
C ALA A 5 -32.17 -20.40 104.52
N ALA A 6 -32.40 -20.19 103.25
CA ALA A 6 -33.44 -19.26 102.77
C ALA A 6 -33.80 -19.58 101.33
N LYS A 7 -35.06 -19.81 101.10
CA LYS A 7 -35.72 -19.90 99.79
C LYS A 7 -35.89 -18.55 99.16
N ALA A 8 -35.56 -18.37 97.93
CA ALA A 8 -36.05 -17.27 97.13
C ALA A 8 -36.66 -17.83 95.83
N ILE A 9 -37.87 -17.48 95.59
CA ILE A 9 -38.72 -17.77 94.43
C ILE A 9 -38.23 -16.83 93.28
N PHE A 10 -37.89 -17.42 92.18
CA PHE A 10 -37.66 -16.60 90.95
C PHE A 10 -38.68 -16.96 89.87
N SER A 11 -39.43 -15.94 89.49
CA SER A 11 -40.41 -15.88 88.45
C SER A 11 -39.76 -16.07 87.07
N PHE A 12 -40.30 -16.96 86.25
CA PHE A 12 -39.97 -17.11 84.88
C PHE A 12 -40.60 -16.00 84.03
N ALA A 13 -39.78 -15.06 83.53
CA ALA A 13 -40.18 -14.16 82.47
C ALA A 13 -39.72 -14.75 81.12
N SER A 14 -40.66 -15.18 80.32
CA SER A 14 -40.47 -15.62 78.95
C SER A 14 -40.12 -14.42 78.05
N SER A 15 -38.89 -14.27 77.67
CA SER A 15 -38.52 -13.36 76.60
C SER A 15 -38.58 -14.05 75.24
N SER A 16 -39.63 -13.76 74.50
CA SER A 16 -39.73 -14.15 73.07
C SER A 16 -38.77 -13.33 72.26
N LEU A 17 -37.68 -13.94 71.79
CA LEU A 17 -36.75 -13.37 70.80
C LEU A 17 -37.37 -13.48 69.41
N VAL A 18 -37.91 -12.38 68.89
CA VAL A 18 -38.35 -12.29 67.47
C VAL A 18 -37.11 -12.10 66.63
N ALA A 19 -36.67 -13.15 65.98
CA ALA A 19 -35.60 -13.06 64.95
C ALA A 19 -36.19 -12.41 63.68
N ILE A 20 -35.86 -11.12 63.47
CA ILE A 20 -36.12 -10.43 62.21
C ILE A 20 -35.06 -10.90 61.21
N SER A 21 -35.40 -11.83 60.33
CA SER A 21 -34.61 -12.21 59.18
C SER A 21 -34.61 -11.02 58.19
N LEU A 22 -33.52 -10.24 58.12
CA LEU A 22 -33.26 -9.31 57.04
C LEU A 22 -33.01 -10.15 55.78
N ILE A 23 -34.03 -10.30 54.94
CA ILE A 23 -33.86 -10.76 53.57
C ILE A 23 -33.22 -9.57 52.85
N ALA A 24 -31.89 -9.62 52.63
CA ALA A 24 -31.20 -8.72 51.74
C ALA A 24 -31.69 -9.06 50.31
N VAL A 25 -32.70 -8.36 49.85
CA VAL A 25 -33.04 -8.32 48.43
C VAL A 25 -31.86 -7.62 47.75
N SER A 26 -30.96 -8.40 47.17
CA SER A 26 -29.98 -7.89 46.23
C SER A 26 -30.79 -7.30 45.09
N ALA A 27 -30.88 -5.96 45.03
CA ALA A 27 -31.40 -5.28 43.87
C ALA A 27 -30.41 -5.59 42.73
N ALA A 28 -30.76 -6.59 41.93
CA ALA A 28 -30.08 -6.79 40.65
C ALA A 28 -30.25 -5.44 39.88
N SER A 29 -29.15 -4.78 39.62
CA SER A 29 -29.19 -3.55 38.83
C SER A 29 -29.88 -3.87 37.49
N GLU A 30 -31.01 -3.20 37.25
CA GLU A 30 -31.73 -3.32 35.98
C GLU A 30 -30.85 -2.65 34.90
N VAL A 31 -30.12 -3.46 34.13
CA VAL A 31 -29.21 -3.01 33.10
C VAL A 31 -29.27 -3.97 31.91
N PRO A 32 -29.03 -3.47 30.70
CA PRO A 32 -28.80 -4.33 29.56
C PRO A 32 -27.51 -5.12 29.72
N LYS A 33 -27.44 -6.35 29.19
CA LYS A 33 -26.24 -7.20 29.22
C LYS A 33 -26.06 -7.88 27.88
N ALA A 34 -25.08 -7.45 27.14
CA ALA A 34 -24.74 -7.98 25.83
C ALA A 34 -23.87 -9.22 25.93
N VAL A 35 -24.27 -10.29 25.25
CA VAL A 35 -23.46 -11.50 25.07
C VAL A 35 -23.36 -11.85 23.61
N PHE A 36 -22.14 -11.83 23.08
CA PHE A 36 -21.82 -12.28 21.73
C PHE A 36 -21.31 -13.72 21.82
N THR A 37 -22.00 -14.66 21.18
CA THR A 37 -21.62 -16.07 21.20
C THR A 37 -20.35 -16.32 20.42
N GLU A 38 -20.20 -15.64 19.27
CA GLU A 38 -19.07 -15.79 18.38
C GLU A 38 -18.57 -14.40 17.95
N PRO A 39 -17.77 -13.70 18.79
CA PRO A 39 -17.28 -12.37 18.45
C PRO A 39 -16.12 -12.39 17.43
N ARG A 40 -15.68 -13.58 17.01
CA ARG A 40 -14.65 -13.81 16.01
C ARG A 40 -15.17 -14.77 14.95
N PHE A 41 -14.88 -14.42 13.68
CA PHE A 41 -15.25 -15.23 12.53
C PHE A 41 -14.05 -15.49 11.64
N GLU A 42 -13.69 -16.74 11.47
CA GLU A 42 -12.69 -17.19 10.52
C GLU A 42 -13.40 -17.68 9.25
N PHE A 43 -13.29 -16.94 8.16
CA PHE A 43 -13.93 -17.32 6.89
C PHE A 43 -13.07 -18.28 6.06
N GLY A 44 -11.88 -18.69 6.57
CA GLY A 44 -11.00 -19.62 5.89
C GLY A 44 -10.38 -19.03 4.61
N GLN A 45 -10.41 -19.83 3.54
CA GLN A 45 -9.88 -19.43 2.24
C GLN A 45 -11.03 -19.20 1.26
N VAL A 46 -11.05 -18.01 0.64
CA VAL A 46 -12.04 -17.63 -0.39
C VAL A 46 -11.32 -17.08 -1.61
N MET A 47 -11.96 -17.16 -2.77
CA MET A 47 -11.42 -16.60 -3.99
C MET A 47 -11.76 -15.11 -4.13
N SER A 48 -10.83 -14.31 -4.60
CA SER A 48 -11.07 -12.89 -4.91
C SER A 48 -12.29 -12.74 -5.83
N GLY A 49 -13.16 -11.80 -5.50
CA GLY A 49 -14.46 -11.61 -6.15
C GLY A 49 -15.61 -12.41 -5.53
N GLU A 50 -15.33 -13.30 -4.58
CA GLU A 50 -16.37 -13.89 -3.75
C GLU A 50 -16.78 -12.92 -2.65
N VAL A 51 -18.06 -12.99 -2.31
CA VAL A 51 -18.62 -12.18 -1.23
C VAL A 51 -18.66 -13.01 0.03
N VAL A 52 -18.04 -12.50 1.11
CA VAL A 52 -18.12 -13.09 2.43
C VAL A 52 -19.19 -12.34 3.22
N GLU A 53 -20.21 -13.06 3.65
CA GLU A 53 -21.34 -12.51 4.43
C GLU A 53 -21.52 -13.32 5.72
N ARG A 54 -21.88 -12.64 6.81
CA ARG A 54 -22.23 -13.27 8.07
C ARG A 54 -23.11 -12.38 8.92
N ASP A 55 -23.95 -13.04 9.77
CA ASP A 55 -24.64 -12.42 10.88
C ASP A 55 -23.88 -12.70 12.18
N PHE A 56 -23.47 -11.63 12.89
CA PHE A 56 -23.07 -11.75 14.28
C PHE A 56 -24.31 -11.64 15.16
N VAL A 57 -24.49 -12.60 16.06
CA VAL A 57 -25.65 -12.65 16.96
C VAL A 57 -25.24 -12.07 18.31
N VAL A 58 -26.04 -11.14 18.81
CA VAL A 58 -25.96 -10.62 20.18
C VAL A 58 -27.24 -10.99 20.93
N LYS A 59 -27.06 -11.56 22.09
CA LYS A 59 -28.17 -11.84 23.03
C LYS A 59 -28.17 -10.82 24.14
N ASN A 60 -29.36 -10.34 24.51
CA ASN A 60 -29.53 -9.50 25.68
C ASN A 60 -29.87 -10.38 26.89
N GLU A 61 -28.90 -10.63 27.76
CA GLU A 61 -29.09 -11.37 29.00
C GLU A 61 -29.41 -10.46 30.20
N GLY A 62 -29.61 -9.17 29.96
CA GLY A 62 -30.03 -8.21 30.96
C GLY A 62 -31.54 -8.11 31.11
N SER A 63 -31.97 -7.22 32.02
CA SER A 63 -33.38 -6.93 32.31
C SER A 63 -33.92 -5.69 31.57
N GLU A 64 -33.03 -4.85 31.01
CA GLU A 64 -33.36 -3.65 30.25
C GLU A 64 -33.06 -3.83 28.76
N PRO A 65 -33.69 -3.07 27.86
CA PRO A 65 -33.42 -3.11 26.42
C PRO A 65 -31.95 -2.79 26.10
N LEU A 66 -31.33 -3.66 25.32
CA LEU A 66 -29.97 -3.46 24.79
C LEU A 66 -30.03 -2.68 23.47
N VAL A 67 -29.44 -1.50 23.45
CA VAL A 67 -29.40 -0.62 22.27
C VAL A 67 -28.05 -0.67 21.60
N ILE A 68 -28.04 -0.95 20.30
CA ILE A 68 -26.87 -0.81 19.44
C ILE A 68 -26.80 0.65 18.97
N GLN A 69 -26.01 1.45 19.67
CA GLN A 69 -25.93 2.90 19.46
C GLN A 69 -25.21 3.28 18.17
N LYS A 70 -24.16 2.53 17.81
CA LYS A 70 -23.33 2.77 16.65
C LYS A 70 -22.61 1.51 16.24
N VAL A 71 -22.42 1.36 14.93
CA VAL A 71 -21.52 0.35 14.35
C VAL A 71 -20.46 1.07 13.54
N ALA A 72 -19.19 0.92 13.93
CA ALA A 72 -18.05 1.46 13.22
C ALA A 72 -17.30 0.32 12.52
N MET A 73 -16.79 0.61 11.31
CA MET A 73 -16.13 -0.37 10.47
C MET A 73 -14.75 0.13 10.07
N THR A 74 -13.83 -0.81 9.88
CA THR A 74 -12.62 -0.58 9.11
C THR A 74 -12.89 -1.01 7.66
N THR A 75 -12.60 -0.15 6.69
CA THR A 75 -12.77 -0.50 5.26
C THR A 75 -11.96 -1.74 4.89
N PRO A 76 -12.40 -2.59 3.96
CA PRO A 76 -13.47 -2.41 2.98
C PRO A 76 -14.81 -3.10 3.33
N LEU A 77 -15.19 -3.11 4.58
CA LEU A 77 -16.40 -3.77 5.06
C LEU A 77 -17.63 -2.90 4.90
N LEU A 78 -18.77 -3.56 4.75
CA LEU A 78 -20.06 -2.94 4.73
C LEU A 78 -20.99 -3.64 5.74
N VAL A 79 -21.50 -2.92 6.74
CA VAL A 79 -22.63 -3.37 7.54
C VAL A 79 -23.89 -2.99 6.80
N THR A 80 -24.66 -3.99 6.37
CA THR A 80 -25.84 -3.77 5.53
C THR A 80 -27.11 -3.58 6.35
N ARG A 81 -27.16 -4.20 7.56
CA ARG A 81 -28.26 -4.08 8.50
C ARG A 81 -27.83 -4.45 9.91
N HIS A 82 -28.48 -3.93 10.91
CA HIS A 82 -28.36 -4.38 12.30
C HIS A 82 -29.65 -4.13 13.07
N THR A 83 -29.89 -4.91 14.11
CA THR A 83 -30.98 -4.69 15.07
C THR A 83 -30.62 -3.47 15.91
N GLN A 84 -31.51 -2.48 16.00
CA GLN A 84 -31.26 -1.26 16.78
C GLN A 84 -31.45 -1.49 18.27
N GLU A 85 -32.49 -2.26 18.65
CA GLU A 85 -32.84 -2.55 20.02
C GLU A 85 -33.18 -4.02 20.19
N VAL A 86 -32.61 -4.65 21.23
CA VAL A 86 -32.79 -6.05 21.57
C VAL A 86 -33.48 -6.12 22.94
N ALA A 87 -34.71 -6.61 22.96
CA ALA A 87 -35.49 -6.77 24.20
C ALA A 87 -34.78 -7.75 25.18
N PRO A 88 -35.06 -7.65 26.48
CA PRO A 88 -34.57 -8.61 27.47
C PRO A 88 -34.83 -10.07 27.07
N GLY A 89 -33.81 -10.89 27.10
CA GLY A 89 -33.86 -12.30 26.71
C GLY A 89 -33.90 -12.60 25.22
N ALA A 90 -34.03 -11.58 24.36
CA ALA A 90 -34.08 -11.73 22.91
C ALA A 90 -32.69 -11.70 22.28
N GLU A 91 -32.64 -11.98 20.97
CA GLU A 91 -31.45 -11.92 20.14
C GLU A 91 -31.61 -10.83 19.10
N GLY A 92 -30.49 -10.16 18.80
CA GLY A 92 -30.32 -9.22 17.69
C GLY A 92 -29.19 -9.65 16.76
N THR A 93 -29.16 -9.11 15.57
CA THR A 93 -28.16 -9.45 14.55
C THR A 93 -27.47 -8.22 14.00
N ILE A 94 -26.20 -8.40 13.62
CA ILE A 94 -25.39 -7.42 12.86
C ILE A 94 -24.92 -8.14 11.63
N HIS A 95 -25.49 -7.79 10.48
CA HIS A 95 -25.15 -8.38 9.20
C HIS A 95 -24.06 -7.57 8.50
N PHE A 96 -22.96 -8.23 8.18
CA PHE A 96 -21.88 -7.61 7.40
C PHE A 96 -21.67 -8.33 6.07
N LYS A 97 -21.02 -7.60 5.18
CA LYS A 97 -20.62 -8.05 3.86
C LYS A 97 -19.21 -7.55 3.57
N LEU A 98 -18.34 -8.45 3.12
CA LEU A 98 -17.00 -8.15 2.61
C LEU A 98 -16.97 -8.45 1.11
N ASP A 99 -16.72 -7.42 0.30
CA ASP A 99 -16.42 -7.58 -1.11
C ASP A 99 -14.92 -7.84 -1.28
N THR A 100 -14.56 -8.99 -1.81
CA THR A 100 -13.16 -9.41 -1.98
C THR A 100 -12.60 -9.12 -3.36
N ALA A 101 -13.33 -8.44 -4.26
CA ALA A 101 -12.95 -8.28 -5.68
C ALA A 101 -11.56 -7.67 -5.92
N ASN A 102 -11.12 -6.78 -5.01
CA ASN A 102 -9.82 -6.10 -5.11
C ASN A 102 -8.88 -6.46 -3.94
N LEU A 103 -9.14 -7.58 -3.30
CA LEU A 103 -8.37 -8.04 -2.16
C LEU A 103 -7.61 -9.32 -2.50
N ALA A 104 -6.44 -9.49 -1.89
CA ALA A 104 -5.63 -10.69 -1.98
C ALA A 104 -4.74 -10.85 -0.74
N GLY A 105 -4.41 -12.09 -0.41
CA GLY A 105 -3.56 -12.44 0.72
C GLY A 105 -4.34 -12.55 2.03
N LYS A 106 -3.61 -12.52 3.15
CA LYS A 106 -4.21 -12.58 4.48
C LYS A 106 -5.02 -11.31 4.74
N PHE A 107 -6.24 -11.49 5.19
CA PHE A 107 -7.15 -10.41 5.51
C PHE A 107 -7.56 -10.50 6.99
N GLU A 108 -7.47 -9.38 7.69
CA GLU A 108 -7.92 -9.20 9.06
C GLU A 108 -8.73 -7.91 9.15
N GLY A 109 -9.86 -7.96 9.81
CA GLY A 109 -10.75 -6.82 9.96
C GLY A 109 -11.58 -6.89 11.23
N ALA A 110 -12.17 -5.76 11.60
CA ALA A 110 -13.08 -5.69 12.73
C ALA A 110 -14.22 -4.70 12.50
N ILE A 111 -15.37 -5.03 13.08
CA ILE A 111 -16.51 -4.15 13.26
C ILE A 111 -16.55 -3.82 14.75
N VAL A 112 -16.57 -2.56 15.11
CA VAL A 112 -16.71 -2.12 16.50
C VAL A 112 -18.16 -1.72 16.76
N VAL A 113 -18.82 -2.45 17.63
CA VAL A 113 -20.21 -2.23 18.04
C VAL A 113 -20.22 -1.44 19.35
N PHE A 114 -20.94 -0.33 19.38
CA PHE A 114 -21.14 0.50 20.57
C PHE A 114 -22.53 0.24 21.15
N LEU A 115 -22.56 -0.03 22.45
CA LEU A 115 -23.73 -0.49 23.16
C LEU A 115 -24.04 0.41 24.37
N ASN A 116 -25.27 0.34 24.87
CA ASN A 116 -25.65 0.95 26.14
C ASN A 116 -25.38 0.02 27.35
N ASP A 117 -24.70 -1.09 27.17
CA ASP A 117 -24.28 -1.97 28.26
C ASP A 117 -23.13 -1.30 29.05
N PRO A 118 -23.32 -1.00 30.36
CA PRO A 118 -22.28 -0.33 31.16
C PRO A 118 -21.01 -1.17 31.35
N ALA A 119 -21.16 -2.52 31.35
CA ALA A 119 -20.02 -3.44 31.50
C ALA A 119 -19.29 -3.68 30.17
N LEU A 120 -19.98 -3.50 29.04
CA LEU A 120 -19.48 -3.79 27.72
C LEU A 120 -19.88 -2.69 26.72
N PRO A 121 -19.41 -1.45 26.89
CA PRO A 121 -19.84 -0.30 26.09
C PRO A 121 -19.39 -0.39 24.62
N GLN A 122 -18.39 -1.20 24.31
CA GLN A 122 -17.95 -1.47 22.96
C GLN A 122 -17.40 -2.88 22.80
N VAL A 123 -17.68 -3.51 21.66
CA VAL A 123 -17.23 -4.87 21.34
C VAL A 123 -16.64 -4.89 19.95
N PRO A 124 -15.40 -5.35 19.77
CA PRO A 124 -14.84 -5.65 18.48
C PRO A 124 -15.34 -7.02 18.01
N LEU A 125 -16.00 -7.07 16.88
CA LEU A 125 -16.34 -8.30 16.16
C LEU A 125 -15.26 -8.50 15.10
N ALA A 126 -14.36 -9.43 15.34
CA ALA A 126 -13.21 -9.68 14.49
C ALA A 126 -13.52 -10.75 13.42
N PHE A 127 -12.90 -10.62 12.25
CA PHE A 127 -12.95 -11.66 11.23
C PHE A 127 -11.62 -11.68 10.48
N GLU A 128 -11.23 -12.90 10.09
CA GLU A 128 -9.97 -13.16 9.41
C GLU A 128 -10.10 -14.31 8.41
N GLY A 129 -9.22 -14.32 7.42
CA GLY A 129 -9.13 -15.38 6.43
C GLY A 129 -8.10 -15.07 5.37
N THR A 130 -8.05 -15.89 4.34
CA THR A 130 -7.14 -15.74 3.20
C THR A 130 -7.92 -15.56 1.91
N ILE A 131 -7.64 -14.50 1.17
CA ILE A 131 -8.25 -14.23 -0.12
C ILE A 131 -7.23 -14.61 -1.20
N VAL A 132 -7.59 -15.57 -2.05
CA VAL A 132 -6.74 -16.08 -3.13
C VAL A 132 -7.17 -15.40 -4.43
N PRO A 133 -6.27 -14.74 -5.15
CA PRO A 133 -6.61 -14.19 -6.46
C PRO A 133 -6.96 -15.32 -7.44
N ALA A 134 -7.95 -15.11 -8.29
CA ALA A 134 -8.32 -16.08 -9.33
C ALA A 134 -7.15 -16.37 -10.28
N VAL A 135 -6.41 -15.31 -10.61
CA VAL A 135 -5.14 -15.37 -11.35
C VAL A 135 -4.09 -14.57 -10.59
N GLU A 136 -3.02 -15.23 -10.19
CA GLU A 136 -1.91 -14.63 -9.46
C GLU A 136 -0.75 -14.29 -10.40
N LEU A 137 -0.11 -13.15 -10.16
CA LEU A 137 1.14 -12.75 -10.80
C LEU A 137 2.26 -12.83 -9.78
N SER A 138 3.25 -13.68 -10.02
CA SER A 138 4.34 -13.96 -9.09
C SER A 138 5.71 -13.73 -9.75
N PRO A 139 6.69 -13.14 -9.07
CA PRO A 139 6.69 -12.70 -7.67
C PRO A 139 6.03 -11.34 -7.43
N MET A 140 5.64 -10.63 -8.48
CA MET A 140 5.05 -9.28 -8.40
C MET A 140 3.98 -9.07 -9.47
N PRO A 141 2.96 -8.23 -9.21
CA PRO A 141 1.86 -8.00 -10.14
C PRO A 141 2.20 -7.05 -11.30
N ALA A 142 3.46 -6.64 -11.42
CA ALA A 142 3.95 -5.75 -12.47
C ALA A 142 5.40 -6.05 -12.84
N PHE A 143 5.81 -5.66 -14.04
CA PHE A 143 7.22 -5.67 -14.42
C PHE A 143 7.94 -4.42 -13.93
N TYR A 144 9.17 -4.61 -13.43
CA TYR A 144 10.16 -3.56 -13.17
C TYR A 144 11.46 -3.98 -13.82
N VAL A 145 11.72 -3.46 -15.02
CA VAL A 145 12.85 -3.88 -15.84
C VAL A 145 13.72 -2.68 -16.15
N ALA A 146 14.95 -2.75 -15.73
CA ALA A 146 15.98 -1.77 -16.08
C ALA A 146 17.06 -2.43 -16.92
N GLY A 147 17.59 -1.69 -17.87
CA GLY A 147 18.63 -2.17 -18.76
C GLY A 147 19.52 -1.05 -19.27
N LEU A 148 20.71 -1.42 -19.70
CA LEU A 148 21.66 -0.53 -20.31
C LEU A 148 21.45 -0.53 -21.84
N ARG A 149 21.49 0.65 -22.46
CA ARG A 149 21.49 0.77 -23.93
C ARG A 149 22.59 -0.11 -24.54
N GLY A 150 22.27 -0.82 -25.62
CA GLY A 150 23.14 -1.79 -26.26
C GLY A 150 23.14 -3.19 -25.62
N ARG A 151 22.68 -3.34 -24.36
CA ARG A 151 22.56 -4.62 -23.67
C ARG A 151 21.13 -5.04 -23.39
N GLY A 152 20.25 -4.06 -23.12
CA GLY A 152 18.90 -4.33 -22.70
C GLY A 152 18.79 -4.85 -21.26
N GLY A 153 17.71 -5.54 -20.98
CA GLY A 153 17.41 -6.19 -19.70
C GLY A 153 16.20 -7.10 -19.85
N GLU A 154 16.06 -8.06 -18.96
CA GLU A 154 15.00 -9.05 -19.04
C GLU A 154 14.43 -9.35 -17.65
N ARG A 155 13.14 -9.60 -17.57
CA ARG A 155 12.44 -10.13 -16.39
C ARG A 155 11.31 -11.04 -16.82
N ALA A 156 11.02 -12.02 -15.95
CA ALA A 156 9.88 -12.89 -16.11
C ALA A 156 8.98 -12.81 -14.89
N ILE A 157 7.69 -12.95 -15.10
CA ILE A 157 6.68 -13.21 -14.09
C ILE A 157 5.95 -14.50 -14.44
N GLU A 158 5.46 -15.20 -13.45
CA GLU A 158 4.58 -16.34 -13.62
C GLU A 158 3.13 -15.89 -13.45
N ILE A 159 2.27 -16.43 -14.30
CA ILE A 159 0.82 -16.28 -14.22
C ILE A 159 0.30 -17.61 -13.72
N VAL A 160 -0.29 -17.63 -12.53
CA VAL A 160 -0.78 -18.85 -11.87
C VAL A 160 -2.29 -18.79 -11.78
N ASN A 161 -2.94 -19.79 -12.32
CA ASN A 161 -4.38 -19.97 -12.23
C ASN A 161 -4.75 -20.71 -10.93
N HIS A 162 -5.61 -20.12 -10.12
CA HIS A 162 -6.16 -20.73 -8.91
C HIS A 162 -7.63 -21.16 -9.07
N GLU A 163 -8.24 -20.88 -10.24
CA GLU A 163 -9.58 -21.36 -10.54
C GLU A 163 -9.57 -22.88 -10.85
N SER A 164 -10.70 -23.53 -10.63
CA SER A 164 -10.88 -24.94 -10.99
C SER A 164 -10.88 -25.18 -12.51
N GLU A 165 -11.34 -24.17 -13.27
CA GLU A 165 -11.37 -24.22 -14.71
C GLU A 165 -9.99 -23.90 -15.30
N PRO A 166 -9.55 -24.61 -16.35
CA PRO A 166 -8.29 -24.33 -17.01
C PRO A 166 -8.27 -22.92 -17.64
N LEU A 167 -7.27 -22.12 -17.28
CA LEU A 167 -7.06 -20.81 -17.86
C LEU A 167 -6.46 -20.94 -19.27
N GLN A 168 -7.01 -20.21 -20.23
CA GLN A 168 -6.40 -20.01 -21.54
C GLN A 168 -6.09 -18.53 -21.74
N ILE A 169 -4.91 -18.24 -22.27
CA ILE A 169 -4.53 -16.88 -22.66
C ILE A 169 -4.72 -16.79 -24.17
N GLU A 170 -5.79 -16.10 -24.57
CA GLU A 170 -6.26 -16.07 -25.96
C GLU A 170 -5.52 -15.04 -26.80
N LYS A 171 -5.19 -13.89 -26.22
CA LYS A 171 -4.54 -12.80 -26.91
C LYS A 171 -3.67 -12.00 -25.97
N MET A 172 -2.54 -11.54 -26.47
CA MET A 172 -1.64 -10.63 -25.79
C MET A 172 -1.43 -9.39 -26.68
N ASP A 173 -1.75 -8.22 -26.13
CA ASP A 173 -1.58 -6.94 -26.81
C ASP A 173 -0.65 -6.03 -26.00
N HIS A 174 0.29 -5.42 -26.67
CA HIS A 174 1.03 -4.24 -26.22
C HIS A 174 1.46 -3.44 -27.44
N SER A 175 1.51 -2.12 -27.33
CA SER A 175 1.91 -1.23 -28.41
C SER A 175 3.11 -0.41 -27.99
N THR A 176 4.31 -0.98 -28.06
CA THR A 176 5.53 -0.25 -27.70
C THR A 176 6.73 -0.80 -28.47
N GLU A 177 7.66 0.07 -28.80
CA GLU A 177 8.97 -0.30 -29.34
C GLU A 177 10.02 -0.53 -28.24
N ARG A 178 9.64 -0.30 -26.97
CA ARG A 178 10.54 -0.37 -25.83
C ARG A 178 10.94 -1.77 -25.42
N PHE A 179 10.05 -2.74 -25.65
CA PHE A 179 10.28 -4.13 -25.27
C PHE A 179 9.49 -5.11 -26.15
N THR A 180 9.88 -6.36 -26.06
CA THR A 180 9.12 -7.50 -26.56
C THR A 180 8.67 -8.37 -25.41
N THR A 181 7.61 -9.16 -25.64
CA THR A 181 7.11 -10.12 -24.66
C THR A 181 7.06 -11.51 -25.25
N LYS A 182 7.35 -12.52 -24.41
CA LYS A 182 7.22 -13.95 -24.75
C LYS A 182 6.39 -14.64 -23.69
N LEU A 183 5.35 -15.34 -24.12
CA LEU A 183 4.52 -16.17 -23.25
C LEU A 183 4.88 -17.64 -23.46
N GLU A 184 5.16 -18.35 -22.39
CA GLU A 184 5.48 -19.77 -22.36
C GLU A 184 4.48 -20.50 -21.46
N THR A 185 3.98 -21.65 -21.90
CA THR A 185 3.13 -22.51 -21.07
C THR A 185 4.04 -23.43 -20.25
N LEU A 186 4.05 -23.27 -18.93
CA LEU A 186 4.77 -24.15 -18.01
C LEU A 186 3.93 -25.38 -17.66
N GLN A 187 2.64 -25.16 -17.42
CA GLN A 187 1.65 -26.19 -17.15
C GLN A 187 0.33 -25.75 -17.76
N ALA A 188 -0.17 -26.55 -18.71
CA ALA A 188 -1.36 -26.21 -19.47
C ALA A 188 -2.57 -25.91 -18.57
N GLY A 189 -3.20 -24.78 -18.78
CA GLY A 189 -4.35 -24.31 -18.02
C GLY A 189 -4.06 -23.82 -16.59
N GLN A 190 -2.83 -23.96 -16.08
CA GLN A 190 -2.51 -23.63 -14.70
C GLN A 190 -1.37 -22.64 -14.54
N ARG A 191 -0.27 -22.78 -15.29
CA ARG A 191 0.92 -21.93 -15.10
C ARG A 191 1.52 -21.51 -16.43
N TYR A 192 1.80 -20.21 -16.52
CA TYR A 192 2.44 -19.58 -17.67
C TYR A 192 3.60 -18.72 -17.17
N ARG A 193 4.59 -18.53 -18.04
CA ARG A 193 5.67 -17.57 -17.82
C ARG A 193 5.59 -16.49 -18.88
N LEU A 194 5.44 -15.26 -18.44
CA LEU A 194 5.52 -14.08 -19.29
C LEU A 194 6.88 -13.43 -19.07
N THR A 195 7.68 -13.38 -20.12
CA THR A 195 9.00 -12.74 -20.13
C THR A 195 8.90 -11.43 -20.88
N LEU A 196 9.41 -10.36 -20.28
CA LEU A 196 9.59 -9.06 -20.90
C LEU A 196 11.08 -8.83 -21.14
N THR A 197 11.46 -8.55 -22.39
CA THR A 197 12.83 -8.25 -22.80
C THR A 197 12.89 -6.84 -23.38
N LEU A 198 13.68 -5.95 -22.74
CA LEU A 198 13.88 -4.58 -23.21
C LEU A 198 14.58 -4.59 -24.57
N ASN A 199 14.08 -3.77 -25.49
CA ASN A 199 14.77 -3.50 -26.74
C ASN A 199 16.03 -2.66 -26.45
N PRO A 200 17.25 -3.20 -26.65
CA PRO A 200 18.48 -2.47 -26.35
C PRO A 200 18.69 -1.22 -27.18
N GLN A 201 18.01 -1.12 -28.34
CA GLN A 201 18.03 0.04 -29.23
C GLN A 201 16.73 0.85 -29.17
N GLY A 202 15.81 0.50 -28.26
CA GLY A 202 14.53 1.19 -28.12
C GLY A 202 14.67 2.61 -27.54
N PRO A 203 13.57 3.33 -27.39
CA PRO A 203 13.57 4.65 -26.77
C PRO A 203 14.12 4.62 -25.36
N GLY A 204 15.10 5.47 -25.06
CA GLY A 204 15.72 5.60 -23.74
C GLY A 204 14.79 6.23 -22.70
N GLY A 205 15.23 6.21 -21.44
CA GLY A 205 14.52 6.79 -20.31
C GLY A 205 13.48 5.87 -19.67
N LYS A 206 12.75 6.41 -18.69
CA LYS A 206 11.70 5.72 -17.95
C LYS A 206 10.38 5.77 -18.70
N ALA A 207 9.62 4.68 -18.63
CA ALA A 207 8.24 4.63 -19.13
C ALA A 207 7.42 3.61 -18.34
N VAL A 208 6.11 3.78 -18.39
CA VAL A 208 5.12 2.83 -17.92
C VAL A 208 4.23 2.50 -19.12
N ASP A 209 4.24 1.25 -19.52
CA ASP A 209 3.37 0.70 -20.56
C ASP A 209 2.46 -0.36 -19.91
N THR A 210 1.40 -0.78 -20.58
CA THR A 210 0.51 -1.83 -20.08
C THR A 210 0.47 -2.98 -21.07
N ILE A 211 0.71 -4.19 -20.58
CA ILE A 211 0.49 -5.45 -21.31
C ILE A 211 -0.92 -5.92 -20.99
N VAL A 212 -1.70 -6.20 -22.01
CA VAL A 212 -3.09 -6.64 -21.88
C VAL A 212 -3.20 -8.08 -22.35
N LEU A 213 -3.60 -8.97 -21.45
CA LEU A 213 -3.89 -10.38 -21.77
C LEU A 213 -5.40 -10.59 -21.73
N ARG A 214 -5.95 -11.17 -22.80
CA ARG A 214 -7.33 -11.69 -22.82
C ARG A 214 -7.30 -13.13 -22.40
N THR A 215 -8.17 -13.48 -21.45
CA THR A 215 -8.19 -14.81 -20.85
C THR A 215 -9.59 -15.45 -20.96
N SER A 216 -9.65 -16.77 -20.80
CA SER A 216 -10.91 -17.52 -20.71
C SER A 216 -11.58 -17.43 -19.34
N SER A 217 -10.92 -16.84 -18.33
CA SER A 217 -11.50 -16.68 -17.00
C SER A 217 -12.70 -15.73 -17.02
N LYS A 218 -13.82 -16.16 -16.45
CA LYS A 218 -15.00 -15.32 -16.29
C LYS A 218 -14.79 -14.23 -15.24
N ARG A 219 -13.91 -14.48 -14.26
CA ARG A 219 -13.57 -13.51 -13.19
C ARG A 219 -12.57 -12.47 -13.67
N ILE A 220 -11.58 -12.90 -14.48
CA ILE A 220 -10.50 -12.05 -15.00
C ILE A 220 -10.43 -12.18 -16.53
N PRO A 221 -11.46 -11.72 -17.26
CA PRO A 221 -11.47 -11.82 -18.74
C PRO A 221 -10.39 -10.95 -19.39
N VAL A 222 -9.91 -9.92 -18.65
CA VAL A 222 -8.82 -9.04 -19.08
C VAL A 222 -7.86 -8.87 -17.92
N LEU A 223 -6.65 -9.38 -18.09
CA LEU A 223 -5.55 -9.20 -17.15
C LEU A 223 -4.63 -8.08 -17.66
N LYS A 224 -4.51 -7.02 -16.90
CA LYS A 224 -3.62 -5.89 -17.19
C LYS A 224 -2.38 -5.98 -16.32
N ILE A 225 -1.21 -5.84 -16.94
CA ILE A 225 0.08 -5.95 -16.27
C ILE A 225 0.89 -4.70 -16.61
N ASP A 226 1.21 -3.91 -15.63
CA ASP A 226 2.03 -2.72 -15.82
C ASP A 226 3.49 -3.12 -16.06
N ALA A 227 4.09 -2.50 -17.08
CA ALA A 227 5.48 -2.67 -17.45
C ALA A 227 6.25 -1.37 -17.18
N ASN A 228 6.83 -1.28 -15.99
CA ASN A 228 7.71 -0.18 -15.60
C ASN A 228 9.09 -0.47 -16.17
N THR A 229 9.49 0.30 -17.18
CA THR A 229 10.73 0.09 -17.91
C THR A 229 11.67 1.28 -17.75
N TYR A 230 12.97 1.01 -17.70
CA TYR A 230 13.99 2.04 -17.71
C TYR A 230 15.20 1.57 -18.54
N LEU A 231 15.32 2.10 -19.76
CA LEU A 231 16.52 1.93 -20.58
C LEU A 231 17.41 3.14 -20.34
N TYR A 232 18.49 2.95 -19.57
CA TYR A 232 19.43 4.01 -19.26
C TYR A 232 20.61 4.01 -20.22
N GLU A 233 21.08 5.23 -20.51
CA GLU A 233 22.21 5.42 -21.39
C GLU A 233 23.50 4.92 -20.73
N ARG A 234 24.46 4.51 -21.55
CA ARG A 234 25.79 4.08 -21.07
C ARG A 234 26.54 5.23 -20.42
N VAL A 235 26.40 6.43 -20.95
CA VAL A 235 26.86 7.66 -20.35
C VAL A 235 25.70 8.36 -19.67
N ARG A 236 25.86 8.64 -18.40
CA ARG A 236 24.80 9.22 -17.55
C ARG A 236 25.29 10.47 -16.84
N THR A 237 24.33 11.34 -16.51
CA THR A 237 24.54 12.53 -15.70
C THR A 237 23.70 12.50 -14.44
N VAL A 238 24.21 13.06 -13.36
CA VAL A 238 23.47 13.28 -12.11
C VAL A 238 23.76 14.71 -11.64
N PRO A 239 22.75 15.58 -11.64
CA PRO A 239 21.39 15.36 -12.12
C PRO A 239 21.31 15.16 -13.64
N ASP A 240 20.18 14.60 -14.10
CA ASP A 240 19.83 14.45 -15.52
C ASP A 240 19.10 15.68 -16.09
N ILE A 241 18.70 16.59 -15.22
CA ILE A 241 18.13 17.92 -15.51
C ILE A 241 18.76 18.91 -14.55
N VAL A 242 19.17 20.07 -15.05
CA VAL A 242 19.70 21.17 -14.23
C VAL A 242 18.61 22.23 -14.10
N ASP A 243 18.10 22.39 -12.88
CA ASP A 243 17.19 23.48 -12.53
C ASP A 243 17.97 24.55 -11.76
N LEU A 244 18.04 25.73 -12.35
CA LEU A 244 18.74 26.91 -11.79
C LEU A 244 17.81 27.71 -10.86
N GLY A 245 16.52 27.37 -10.81
CA GLY A 245 15.51 28.11 -10.05
C GLY A 245 15.29 29.54 -10.58
N THR A 246 14.93 30.45 -9.67
CA THR A 246 14.73 31.85 -9.97
C THR A 246 15.99 32.65 -9.64
N LEU A 247 16.52 33.36 -10.62
CA LEU A 247 17.77 34.12 -10.58
C LEU A 247 17.50 35.59 -10.84
N ARG A 248 18.26 36.47 -10.18
CA ARG A 248 18.19 37.93 -10.42
C ARG A 248 19.28 38.40 -11.36
N VAL A 249 18.96 39.33 -12.23
CA VAL A 249 19.93 39.89 -13.21
C VAL A 249 21.13 40.52 -12.53
N ASP A 250 20.97 41.09 -11.33
CA ASP A 250 22.03 41.75 -10.59
C ASP A 250 22.88 40.80 -9.70
N ASP A 251 22.57 39.54 -9.70
CA ASP A 251 23.39 38.53 -9.02
C ASP A 251 24.74 38.38 -9.80
N THR A 252 25.84 38.49 -9.08
CA THR A 252 27.20 38.50 -9.72
C THR A 252 27.65 37.11 -10.13
N ALA A 253 27.27 36.08 -9.39
CA ALA A 253 27.41 34.66 -9.74
C ALA A 253 26.53 33.79 -8.82
N HIS A 254 25.86 32.82 -9.40
CA HIS A 254 25.14 31.83 -8.61
C HIS A 254 26.01 30.66 -8.19
N ALA A 255 25.59 30.09 -7.04
CA ALA A 255 26.27 28.97 -6.43
C ALA A 255 26.57 27.88 -7.47
N ALA A 256 27.79 27.39 -7.43
CA ALA A 256 28.24 26.32 -8.29
C ALA A 256 27.44 25.05 -8.04
N LEU A 257 26.61 24.64 -9.00
CA LEU A 257 25.98 23.33 -9.01
C LEU A 257 27.00 22.28 -9.42
N THR A 258 26.92 21.13 -8.81
CA THR A 258 27.75 19.98 -9.16
C THR A 258 26.96 18.98 -9.99
N MET A 259 27.52 18.57 -11.11
CA MET A 259 27.01 17.52 -11.98
C MET A 259 28.06 16.42 -12.12
N MET A 260 27.64 15.18 -11.91
CA MET A 260 28.46 14.02 -12.21
C MET A 260 28.15 13.51 -13.61
N VAL A 261 29.17 13.19 -14.37
CA VAL A 261 29.06 12.51 -15.66
C VAL A 261 29.86 11.24 -15.56
N TYR A 262 29.26 10.09 -15.87
CA TYR A 262 29.94 8.81 -15.72
C TYR A 262 29.50 7.79 -16.78
N GLN A 263 30.40 6.86 -17.08
CA GLN A 263 30.15 5.71 -17.93
C GLN A 263 30.29 4.44 -17.11
N GLU A 264 29.21 3.66 -17.02
CA GLU A 264 29.20 2.44 -16.25
C GLU A 264 30.12 1.38 -16.85
N GLY A 265 31.03 0.85 -16.00
CA GLY A 265 31.92 -0.24 -16.36
C GLY A 265 33.12 0.16 -17.24
N SER A 266 33.39 1.45 -17.40
CA SER A 266 34.56 1.94 -18.14
C SER A 266 35.65 2.47 -17.21
N SER A 267 36.91 2.19 -17.55
CA SER A 267 38.09 2.83 -16.94
C SER A 267 38.76 3.83 -17.85
N ASP A 268 38.27 3.94 -19.08
CA ASP A 268 38.83 4.85 -20.10
C ASP A 268 37.78 5.82 -20.68
N PHE A 269 36.87 6.26 -19.82
CA PHE A 269 35.86 7.21 -20.18
C PHE A 269 36.45 8.60 -20.45
N GLN A 270 36.13 9.17 -21.60
CA GLN A 270 36.50 10.53 -21.97
C GLN A 270 35.24 11.32 -22.30
N ALA A 271 35.11 12.51 -21.70
CA ALA A 271 34.03 13.41 -21.95
C ALA A 271 34.47 14.85 -22.08
N LYS A 272 33.83 15.58 -23.02
CA LYS A 272 33.94 17.03 -23.20
C LYS A 272 32.57 17.65 -22.97
N LEU A 273 32.53 18.69 -22.15
CA LEU A 273 31.28 19.39 -21.84
C LEU A 273 31.21 20.71 -22.58
N SER A 274 30.02 21.04 -23.07
CA SER A 274 29.72 22.33 -23.69
C SER A 274 28.27 22.74 -23.38
N THR A 275 27.91 23.99 -23.68
CA THR A 275 26.56 24.53 -23.46
C THR A 275 26.18 25.51 -24.53
N ASP A 276 24.89 25.64 -24.83
CA ASP A 276 24.31 26.66 -25.69
C ASP A 276 23.80 27.89 -24.91
N ILE A 277 23.93 27.88 -23.57
CA ILE A 277 23.43 28.96 -22.72
C ILE A 277 24.51 30.00 -22.51
N PRO A 278 24.32 31.24 -23.00
CA PRO A 278 25.19 32.35 -22.66
C PRO A 278 25.26 32.57 -21.15
N GLY A 279 26.45 32.83 -20.60
CA GLY A 279 26.63 33.02 -19.17
C GLY A 279 26.75 31.74 -18.34
N LEU A 280 26.48 30.55 -18.87
CA LEU A 280 26.78 29.32 -18.19
C LEU A 280 28.21 28.89 -18.43
N ARG A 281 28.96 28.69 -17.35
CA ARG A 281 30.36 28.24 -17.41
C ARG A 281 30.46 26.84 -16.80
N LEU A 282 31.20 25.97 -17.48
CA LEU A 282 31.44 24.59 -17.10
C LEU A 282 32.94 24.40 -16.80
N LYS A 283 33.28 23.93 -15.63
CA LYS A 283 34.58 23.41 -15.27
C LYS A 283 34.41 21.94 -14.89
N TRP A 284 35.20 21.04 -15.47
CA TRP A 284 35.12 19.63 -15.18
C TRP A 284 36.47 18.99 -14.96
N GLU A 285 36.50 18.00 -14.09
CA GLU A 285 37.68 17.27 -13.69
C GLU A 285 37.40 15.77 -13.74
N ARG A 286 38.38 15.00 -14.26
CA ARG A 286 38.27 13.54 -14.34
C ARG A 286 38.51 12.92 -12.99
N GLY A 287 37.62 11.97 -12.58
CA GLY A 287 37.77 11.22 -11.36
C GLY A 287 38.93 10.21 -11.43
N PRO A 288 39.43 9.78 -10.25
CA PRO A 288 40.65 8.96 -10.16
C PRO A 288 40.52 7.55 -10.78
N LYS A 289 39.30 7.01 -10.89
CA LYS A 289 39.04 5.71 -11.52
C LYS A 289 38.92 5.79 -13.06
N GLY A 290 38.89 6.99 -13.63
CA GLY A 290 38.74 7.19 -15.06
C GLY A 290 37.36 6.86 -15.64
N ASP A 291 36.37 6.58 -14.78
CA ASP A 291 35.01 6.18 -15.12
C ASP A 291 34.03 7.38 -15.09
N ARG A 292 34.47 8.54 -14.63
CA ARG A 292 33.60 9.70 -14.38
C ARG A 292 34.29 11.02 -14.46
N TYR A 293 33.49 12.07 -14.61
CA TYR A 293 33.87 13.47 -14.44
C TYR A 293 32.94 14.14 -13.42
N GLN A 294 33.53 15.04 -12.64
CA GLN A 294 32.78 15.98 -11.83
C GLN A 294 32.80 17.34 -12.53
N ALA A 295 31.65 17.86 -12.87
CA ALA A 295 31.46 19.14 -13.47
C ALA A 295 30.91 20.15 -12.45
N THR A 296 31.51 21.33 -12.43
CA THR A 296 31.03 22.50 -11.71
C THR A 296 30.36 23.44 -12.70
N ILE A 297 29.11 23.77 -12.46
CA ILE A 297 28.28 24.64 -13.30
C ILE A 297 28.15 25.97 -12.57
N THR A 298 28.65 27.04 -13.17
CA THR A 298 28.51 28.41 -12.64
C THR A 298 27.71 29.22 -13.63
N PHE A 299 26.72 29.95 -13.16
CA PHE A 299 25.83 30.75 -13.97
C PHE A 299 26.01 32.25 -13.68
N PHE A 300 26.08 33.09 -14.74
CA PHE A 300 26.20 34.53 -14.70
C PHE A 300 24.97 35.16 -15.35
N PRO A 301 23.95 35.57 -14.56
CA PRO A 301 22.67 36.03 -15.08
C PRO A 301 22.75 37.34 -15.85
N ASP A 302 23.80 38.17 -15.64
CA ASP A 302 24.08 39.43 -16.37
C ASP A 302 24.27 39.24 -17.88
N LYS A 303 24.42 38.02 -18.34
CA LYS A 303 24.58 37.64 -19.75
C LYS A 303 23.28 37.27 -20.45
N ILE A 304 22.16 37.28 -19.75
CA ILE A 304 20.89 36.82 -20.27
C ILE A 304 19.79 37.83 -19.98
N SER A 305 18.82 37.93 -20.90
CA SER A 305 17.64 38.78 -20.73
C SER A 305 16.68 38.22 -19.69
N VAL A 306 15.95 39.11 -19.02
CA VAL A 306 14.83 38.73 -18.13
C VAL A 306 13.83 37.84 -18.87
N GLY A 307 13.40 36.77 -18.24
CA GLY A 307 12.46 35.79 -18.77
C GLY A 307 12.84 34.36 -18.45
N SER A 308 12.08 33.41 -19.00
CA SER A 308 12.33 31.97 -18.82
C SER A 308 13.57 31.54 -19.58
N LEU A 309 14.49 30.91 -18.87
CA LEU A 309 15.72 30.33 -19.41
C LEU A 309 15.47 28.87 -19.79
N LYS A 310 15.80 28.52 -21.02
CA LYS A 310 15.84 27.14 -21.50
C LYS A 310 17.05 26.93 -22.38
N GLY A 311 17.75 25.83 -22.16
CA GLY A 311 18.91 25.46 -22.98
C GLY A 311 19.44 24.09 -22.52
N SER A 312 20.69 23.80 -22.89
CA SER A 312 21.25 22.47 -22.68
C SER A 312 22.72 22.52 -22.32
N ILE A 313 23.15 21.52 -21.56
CA ILE A 313 24.55 21.12 -21.45
C ILE A 313 24.72 19.87 -22.31
N PHE A 314 25.71 19.89 -23.18
CA PHE A 314 26.08 18.76 -24.03
C PHE A 314 27.29 18.06 -23.43
N VAL A 315 27.21 16.73 -23.34
CA VAL A 315 28.32 15.86 -22.95
C VAL A 315 28.69 15.03 -24.17
N ASP A 316 29.78 15.41 -24.86
CA ASP A 316 30.34 14.60 -25.93
C ASP A 316 31.32 13.57 -25.34
N SER A 317 31.13 12.29 -25.68
CA SER A 317 31.87 11.20 -25.09
C SER A 317 32.57 10.32 -26.14
N ASN A 318 33.54 9.51 -25.68
CA ASN A 318 34.16 8.49 -26.52
C ASN A 318 33.35 7.16 -26.59
N ASP A 319 32.16 7.10 -25.97
CA ASP A 319 31.28 5.95 -26.07
C ASP A 319 30.53 5.91 -27.41
N THR A 320 30.69 4.85 -28.18
CA THR A 320 30.09 4.73 -29.51
C THR A 320 28.56 4.60 -29.48
N GLU A 321 27.99 4.08 -28.39
CA GLU A 321 26.54 3.89 -28.20
C GLU A 321 25.87 5.11 -27.57
N SER A 322 26.68 5.95 -26.90
CA SER A 322 26.23 7.19 -26.26
C SER A 322 27.21 8.34 -26.57
N PRO A 323 27.40 8.68 -27.85
CA PRO A 323 28.42 9.68 -28.25
C PRO A 323 28.09 11.08 -27.74
N ARG A 324 26.83 11.40 -27.54
CA ARG A 324 26.36 12.67 -26.98
C ARG A 324 25.17 12.47 -26.03
N VAL A 325 25.30 13.06 -24.84
CA VAL A 325 24.18 13.18 -23.88
C VAL A 325 23.80 14.64 -23.78
N VAL A 326 22.50 14.94 -23.79
CA VAL A 326 21.95 16.29 -23.66
C VAL A 326 21.30 16.40 -22.31
N VAL A 327 21.76 17.36 -21.49
CA VAL A 327 21.19 17.64 -20.16
C VAL A 327 20.41 18.95 -20.27
N PRO A 328 19.08 18.90 -20.13
CA PRO A 328 18.25 20.10 -20.16
C PRO A 328 18.56 21.01 -18.96
N VAL A 329 18.56 22.33 -19.24
CA VAL A 329 18.76 23.37 -18.23
C VAL A 329 17.55 24.30 -18.25
N TYR A 330 16.98 24.55 -17.07
CA TYR A 330 15.83 25.44 -16.87
C TYR A 330 16.14 26.47 -15.78
N GLY A 331 15.43 27.59 -15.83
CA GLY A 331 15.45 28.62 -14.81
C GLY A 331 14.61 29.83 -15.21
N ASP A 332 14.42 30.76 -14.32
CA ASP A 332 13.74 32.03 -14.58
C ASP A 332 14.65 33.21 -14.18
N ILE A 333 14.85 34.11 -15.10
CA ILE A 333 15.63 35.36 -14.86
C ILE A 333 14.63 36.45 -14.55
N VAL A 334 14.71 37.03 -13.34
CA VAL A 334 13.86 38.15 -12.94
C VAL A 334 14.65 39.45 -12.82
N ALA A 335 13.96 40.56 -13.12
CA ALA A 335 14.48 41.89 -12.80
C ALA A 335 14.60 42.08 -11.28
N ARG A 336 15.25 43.13 -10.85
CA ARG A 336 15.37 43.53 -9.43
C ARG A 336 14.06 43.44 -8.66
#